data_7b259db49bc5a36b7cd2430d77a94b2b
#
_entry.id   7b259db49bc5a36b7cd2430d77a94b2b
#
_cell.length_a   1.000
_cell.length_b   1.000
_cell.length_c   1.000
_cell.angle_alpha   90.00
_cell.angle_beta   90.00
_cell.angle_gamma   90.00
#
_symmetry.space_group_name_H-M   'P 1'
#
loop_
_entity.id
_entity.type
_entity.pdbx_description
1 polymer ?
#
loop_
_entity_poly.entity_id
_entity_poly.type
_entity_poly.pdbx_seq_one_letter_code
_entity_poly.pdbx_strand_id
1 'polypeptide(L)'
;VRDKVKTVAFFGGSQGAICINDFALKVAPRLNEMGIKIIHQTGKNDFERVSFEYNKLNIKADVFDFSRKIPQKMTKADFAVSRAGASTLWELCANQLPTFFIPYKHAAADHQYYNAKALLDRGLCFLKREEELNEEYFFEAINSDIHKISIELISSINSNAISLIVDIILKDNK
;
A
#
# COMPACT_ATOMS: atom_id res chain seq x y z
N VAL A 1 -13.84 -2.58 6.83
CA VAL A 1 -14.12 -1.29 6.18
C VAL A 1 -13.43 -0.19 6.97
N ARG A 2 -12.87 0.80 6.27
CA ARG A 2 -12.19 1.99 6.84
C ARG A 2 -13.06 3.21 6.64
N ASP A 3 -13.17 4.05 7.68
CA ASP A 3 -13.98 5.28 7.62
C ASP A 3 -13.09 6.52 7.55
N LYS A 4 -12.03 6.53 8.35
CA LYS A 4 -11.15 7.68 8.54
C LYS A 4 -9.73 7.22 8.78
N VAL A 5 -8.77 7.92 8.21
CA VAL A 5 -7.34 7.62 8.40
C VAL A 5 -6.89 8.06 9.80
N LYS A 6 -6.55 7.07 10.63
CA LYS A 6 -5.91 7.24 11.95
C LYS A 6 -4.54 6.57 12.00
N THR A 7 -4.29 5.66 11.06
CA THR A 7 -3.04 4.91 10.94
C THR A 7 -2.70 4.72 9.47
N VAL A 8 -1.52 5.19 9.06
CA VAL A 8 -0.95 4.96 7.73
C VAL A 8 0.14 3.89 7.82
N ALA A 9 0.08 2.89 6.93
CA ALA A 9 1.12 1.88 6.80
C ALA A 9 1.94 2.09 5.53
N PHE A 10 3.26 2.06 5.66
CA PHE A 10 4.20 2.08 4.54
C PHE A 10 4.81 0.68 4.38
N PHE A 11 4.62 0.05 3.23
CA PHE A 11 5.09 -1.30 2.94
C PHE A 11 6.12 -1.29 1.81
N GLY A 12 7.40 -1.28 2.18
CA GLY A 12 8.53 -1.36 1.25
C GLY A 12 8.80 -2.78 0.71
N GLY A 13 8.11 -3.80 1.25
CA GLY A 13 8.40 -5.20 0.97
C GLY A 13 9.61 -5.74 1.73
N SER A 14 9.93 -7.03 1.56
CA SER A 14 11.02 -7.71 2.29
C SER A 14 12.41 -7.19 1.92
N GLN A 15 12.61 -6.76 0.69
CA GLN A 15 13.86 -6.16 0.20
C GLN A 15 13.99 -4.69 0.58
N GLY A 16 12.86 -4.05 0.94
CA GLY A 16 12.77 -2.61 1.14
C GLY A 16 12.59 -1.84 -0.19
N ALA A 17 12.11 -0.61 -0.06
CA ALA A 17 11.95 0.31 -1.16
C ALA A 17 12.40 1.70 -0.67
N ILE A 18 13.64 2.09 -0.97
CA ILE A 18 14.24 3.36 -0.52
C ILE A 18 13.31 4.54 -0.83
N CYS A 19 12.72 4.58 -2.03
CA CYS A 19 11.78 5.62 -2.42
C CYS A 19 10.56 5.72 -1.48
N ILE A 20 9.98 4.57 -1.06
CA ILE A 20 8.87 4.54 -0.09
C ILE A 20 9.37 4.96 1.30
N ASN A 21 10.55 4.51 1.71
CA ASN A 21 11.13 4.86 3.00
C ASN A 21 11.41 6.36 3.10
N ASP A 22 11.99 6.96 2.06
CA ASP A 22 12.27 8.39 2.01
C ASP A 22 10.97 9.20 1.97
N PHE A 23 9.97 8.75 1.21
CA PHE A 23 8.67 9.38 1.17
C PHE A 23 7.95 9.31 2.53
N ALA A 24 8.02 8.16 3.22
CA ALA A 24 7.46 8.01 4.56
C ALA A 24 8.09 8.98 5.55
N LEU A 25 9.43 9.10 5.56
CA LEU A 25 10.13 10.06 6.41
C LEU A 25 9.78 11.51 6.09
N LYS A 26 9.58 11.83 4.81
CA LYS A 26 9.21 13.16 4.34
C LYS A 26 7.83 13.60 4.82
N VAL A 27 6.83 12.70 4.79
CA VAL A 27 5.45 13.01 5.21
C VAL A 27 5.21 12.80 6.71
N ALA A 28 6.13 12.13 7.41
CA ALA A 28 5.98 11.77 8.82
C ALA A 28 5.73 12.97 9.77
N PRO A 29 6.41 14.11 9.64
CA PRO A 29 6.16 15.25 10.53
C PRO A 29 4.69 15.71 10.46
N ARG A 30 4.16 15.90 9.26
CA ARG A 30 2.78 16.33 9.06
C ARG A 30 1.76 15.26 9.51
N LEU A 31 2.05 13.96 9.28
CA LEU A 31 1.22 12.87 9.82
C LEU A 31 1.18 12.90 11.35
N ASN A 32 2.32 13.12 12.00
CA ASN A 32 2.43 13.22 13.45
C ASN A 32 1.66 14.44 14.00
N GLU A 33 1.75 15.60 13.35
CA GLU A 33 0.94 16.80 13.70
C GLU A 33 -0.56 16.54 13.58
N MET A 34 -0.98 15.73 12.61
CA MET A 34 -2.36 15.30 12.43
C MET A 34 -2.81 14.22 13.43
N GLY A 35 -1.91 13.72 14.29
CA GLY A 35 -2.17 12.62 15.23
C GLY A 35 -2.34 11.26 14.56
N ILE A 36 -1.85 11.11 13.31
CA ILE A 36 -1.92 9.87 12.54
C ILE A 36 -0.74 8.97 12.92
N LYS A 37 -1.03 7.72 13.28
CA LYS A 37 -0.01 6.72 13.62
C LYS A 37 0.66 6.17 12.36
N ILE A 38 1.92 5.77 12.51
CA ILE A 38 2.73 5.24 11.41
C ILE A 38 3.12 3.80 11.71
N ILE A 39 2.88 2.91 10.74
CA ILE A 39 3.43 1.55 10.66
C ILE A 39 4.37 1.54 9.46
N HIS A 40 5.62 1.10 9.62
CA HIS A 40 6.59 1.18 8.52
C HIS A 40 7.43 -0.10 8.39
N GLN A 41 7.25 -0.81 7.29
CA GLN A 41 8.12 -1.90 6.84
C GLN A 41 9.20 -1.35 5.93
N THR A 42 10.41 -1.28 6.42
CA THR A 42 11.55 -0.66 5.73
C THR A 42 12.32 -1.61 4.82
N GLY A 43 12.20 -2.93 5.05
CA GLY A 43 13.15 -3.92 4.57
C GLY A 43 14.44 -3.94 5.40
N LYS A 44 15.20 -5.03 5.26
CA LYS A 44 16.40 -5.27 6.11
C LYS A 44 17.49 -4.23 5.94
N ASN A 45 17.72 -3.79 4.70
CA ASN A 45 18.88 -2.96 4.37
C ASN A 45 18.75 -1.51 4.85
N ASP A 46 17.55 -1.05 5.15
CA ASP A 46 17.30 0.35 5.47
C ASP A 46 16.69 0.59 6.86
N PHE A 47 16.51 -0.50 7.62
CA PHE A 47 15.87 -0.46 8.94
C PHE A 47 16.58 0.48 9.92
N GLU A 48 17.91 0.37 10.04
CA GLU A 48 18.71 1.19 10.96
C GLU A 48 18.61 2.69 10.63
N ARG A 49 18.77 3.04 9.34
CA ARG A 49 18.66 4.43 8.87
C ARG A 49 17.29 5.01 9.19
N VAL A 50 16.23 4.31 8.79
CA VAL A 50 14.86 4.80 8.97
C VAL A 50 14.49 4.91 10.45
N SER A 51 14.88 3.94 11.27
CA SER A 51 14.66 3.97 12.71
C SER A 51 15.37 5.16 13.37
N PHE A 52 16.60 5.43 12.96
CA PHE A 52 17.37 6.58 13.43
C PHE A 52 16.68 7.91 13.05
N GLU A 53 16.22 8.06 11.82
CA GLU A 53 15.54 9.29 11.38
C GLU A 53 14.21 9.51 12.10
N TYR A 54 13.40 8.50 12.37
CA TYR A 54 12.20 8.64 13.21
C TYR A 54 12.54 9.10 14.63
N ASN A 55 13.59 8.53 15.24
CA ASN A 55 14.04 8.94 16.56
C ASN A 55 14.52 10.40 16.57
N LYS A 56 15.30 10.82 15.57
CA LYS A 56 15.78 12.19 15.40
C LYS A 56 14.62 13.20 15.23
N LEU A 57 13.56 12.81 14.53
CA LEU A 57 12.36 13.61 14.38
C LEU A 57 11.46 13.56 15.63
N ASN A 58 11.80 12.78 16.65
CA ASN A 58 10.97 12.52 17.82
C ASN A 58 9.54 12.02 17.47
N ILE A 59 9.44 11.19 16.42
CA ILE A 59 8.19 10.62 15.95
C ILE A 59 8.11 9.15 16.36
N LYS A 60 7.02 8.79 17.04
CA LYS A 60 6.76 7.39 17.43
C LYS A 60 6.12 6.62 16.28
N ALA A 61 6.88 5.76 15.62
CA ALA A 61 6.43 4.88 14.56
C ALA A 61 6.64 3.40 14.93
N ASP A 62 5.77 2.50 14.43
CA ASP A 62 5.95 1.04 14.51
C ASP A 62 6.83 0.60 13.32
N VAL A 63 8.15 0.70 13.47
CA VAL A 63 9.14 0.41 12.43
C VAL A 63 9.63 -1.02 12.54
N PHE A 64 9.71 -1.74 11.41
CA PHE A 64 10.26 -3.10 11.35
C PHE A 64 10.87 -3.39 9.98
N ASP A 65 11.84 -4.29 9.95
CA ASP A 65 12.52 -4.73 8.73
C ASP A 65 11.68 -5.73 7.93
N PHE A 66 11.30 -6.83 8.59
CA PHE A 66 10.50 -7.91 8.03
C PHE A 66 9.53 -8.45 9.09
N SER A 67 8.36 -8.90 8.65
CA SER A 67 7.42 -9.58 9.53
C SER A 67 6.62 -10.64 8.77
N ARG A 68 6.44 -11.81 9.37
CA ARG A 68 5.47 -12.82 8.91
C ARG A 68 4.03 -12.44 9.27
N LYS A 69 3.85 -11.36 10.05
CA LYS A 69 2.55 -10.87 10.52
C LYS A 69 2.07 -9.65 9.72
N ILE A 70 2.46 -9.55 8.44
CA ILE A 70 2.01 -8.45 7.56
C ILE A 70 0.47 -8.35 7.51
N PRO A 71 -0.31 -9.45 7.35
CA PRO A 71 -1.76 -9.35 7.38
C PRO A 71 -2.31 -8.68 8.64
N GLN A 72 -1.75 -9.00 9.83
CA GLN A 72 -2.15 -8.35 11.08
C GLN A 72 -1.74 -6.86 11.14
N LYS A 73 -0.67 -6.46 10.46
CA LYS A 73 -0.30 -5.04 10.32
C LYS A 73 -1.27 -4.31 9.39
N MET A 74 -1.67 -4.95 8.26
CA MET A 74 -2.68 -4.41 7.35
C MET A 74 -4.03 -4.19 8.05
N THR A 75 -4.46 -5.11 8.93
CA THR A 75 -5.73 -4.92 9.67
C THR A 75 -5.71 -3.76 10.65
N LYS A 76 -4.54 -3.28 11.08
CA LYS A 76 -4.38 -2.14 11.98
C LYS A 76 -4.25 -0.80 11.26
N ALA A 77 -4.05 -0.84 9.94
CA ALA A 77 -3.94 0.35 9.11
C ALA A 77 -5.30 0.77 8.54
N ASP A 78 -5.47 2.06 8.34
CA ASP A 78 -6.64 2.64 7.67
C ASP A 78 -6.31 3.06 6.24
N PHE A 79 -5.03 3.27 5.96
CA PHE A 79 -4.52 3.64 4.64
C PHE A 79 -3.12 3.03 4.44
N ALA A 80 -2.77 2.67 3.23
CA ALA A 80 -1.45 2.13 2.92
C ALA A 80 -0.71 2.92 1.82
N VAL A 81 0.61 2.88 1.88
CA VAL A 81 1.51 3.24 0.78
C VAL A 81 2.32 2.00 0.44
N SER A 82 2.34 1.57 -0.82
CA SER A 82 2.97 0.30 -1.20
C SER A 82 3.43 0.27 -2.65
N ARG A 83 4.31 -0.68 -2.97
CA ARG A 83 4.53 -1.13 -4.34
C ARG A 83 3.28 -1.87 -4.86
N ALA A 84 3.11 -1.93 -6.19
CA ALA A 84 1.97 -2.56 -6.83
C ALA A 84 2.31 -3.96 -7.41
N GLY A 85 3.11 -4.74 -6.68
CA GLY A 85 3.31 -6.16 -7.00
C GLY A 85 1.98 -6.91 -6.85
N ALA A 86 1.68 -7.86 -7.75
CA ALA A 86 0.38 -8.50 -7.84
C ALA A 86 -0.10 -9.10 -6.51
N SER A 87 0.75 -9.89 -5.82
CA SER A 87 0.37 -10.51 -4.53
C SER A 87 -0.01 -9.46 -3.49
N THR A 88 0.86 -8.46 -3.28
CA THR A 88 0.64 -7.40 -2.29
C THR A 88 -0.60 -6.57 -2.62
N LEU A 89 -0.80 -6.24 -3.90
CA LEU A 89 -1.97 -5.49 -4.35
C LEU A 89 -3.27 -6.23 -3.99
N TRP A 90 -3.34 -7.54 -4.30
CA TRP A 90 -4.54 -8.32 -3.98
C TRP A 90 -4.72 -8.57 -2.48
N GLU A 91 -3.63 -8.69 -1.71
CA GLU A 91 -3.69 -8.74 -0.25
C GLU A 91 -4.26 -7.44 0.35
N LEU A 92 -3.86 -6.27 -0.17
CA LEU A 92 -4.39 -4.98 0.24
C LEU A 92 -5.88 -4.84 -0.11
N CYS A 93 -6.29 -5.25 -1.31
CA CYS A 93 -7.70 -5.30 -1.71
C CYS A 93 -8.51 -6.22 -0.80
N ALA A 94 -8.01 -7.43 -0.49
CA ALA A 94 -8.67 -8.40 0.40
C ALA A 94 -8.85 -7.87 1.82
N ASN A 95 -7.93 -7.02 2.27
CA ASN A 95 -8.02 -6.32 3.54
C ASN A 95 -8.89 -5.06 3.47
N GLN A 96 -9.50 -4.75 2.32
CA GLN A 96 -10.28 -3.53 2.12
C GLN A 96 -9.49 -2.26 2.50
N LEU A 97 -8.19 -2.24 2.23
CA LEU A 97 -7.27 -1.19 2.66
C LEU A 97 -7.02 -0.21 1.52
N PRO A 98 -7.58 1.00 1.55
CA PRO A 98 -7.31 2.04 0.57
C PRO A 98 -5.81 2.30 0.47
N THR A 99 -5.28 2.34 -0.75
CA THR A 99 -3.82 2.32 -0.94
C THR A 99 -3.38 3.37 -1.96
N PHE A 100 -2.29 4.03 -1.63
CA PHE A 100 -1.50 4.86 -2.52
C PHE A 100 -0.35 4.00 -3.09
N PHE A 101 -0.44 3.65 -4.34
CA PHE A 101 0.58 2.84 -5.00
C PHE A 101 1.70 3.69 -5.60
N ILE A 102 2.93 3.23 -5.36
CA ILE A 102 4.16 3.75 -5.96
C ILE A 102 4.82 2.59 -6.70
N PRO A 103 4.54 2.39 -8.00
CA PRO A 103 5.09 1.29 -8.77
C PRO A 103 6.62 1.32 -8.80
N TYR A 104 7.24 0.13 -8.84
CA TYR A 104 8.68 0.04 -9.04
C TYR A 104 9.03 0.39 -10.49
N LYS A 105 9.81 1.46 -10.69
CA LYS A 105 10.12 2.03 -12.02
C LYS A 105 10.88 1.10 -12.96
N HIS A 106 11.56 0.06 -12.43
CA HIS A 106 12.29 -0.93 -13.21
C HIS A 106 11.54 -2.27 -13.31
N ALA A 107 10.25 -2.29 -13.01
CA ALA A 107 9.42 -3.48 -13.16
C ALA A 107 9.34 -3.88 -14.65
N ALA A 108 9.58 -5.17 -14.95
CA ALA A 108 9.53 -5.67 -16.31
C ALA A 108 8.19 -5.31 -16.99
N ALA A 109 8.24 -4.79 -18.21
CA ALA A 109 7.06 -4.33 -18.96
C ALA A 109 6.12 -3.40 -18.13
N ASP A 110 6.67 -2.69 -17.14
CA ASP A 110 5.92 -1.75 -16.29
C ASP A 110 4.69 -2.40 -15.58
N HIS A 111 4.76 -3.71 -15.35
CA HIS A 111 3.61 -4.49 -14.86
C HIS A 111 3.04 -3.95 -13.55
N GLN A 112 3.86 -3.38 -12.63
CA GLN A 112 3.35 -2.81 -11.40
C GLN A 112 2.47 -1.57 -11.64
N TYR A 113 2.85 -0.74 -12.59
CA TYR A 113 2.02 0.40 -12.97
C TYR A 113 0.66 -0.06 -13.50
N TYR A 114 0.64 -1.01 -14.43
CA TYR A 114 -0.61 -1.51 -15.00
C TYR A 114 -1.48 -2.25 -14.00
N ASN A 115 -0.89 -2.97 -13.03
CA ASN A 115 -1.63 -3.57 -11.92
C ASN A 115 -2.40 -2.52 -11.12
N ALA A 116 -1.72 -1.44 -10.72
CA ALA A 116 -2.38 -0.36 -9.95
C ALA A 116 -3.33 0.46 -10.83
N LYS A 117 -2.99 0.68 -12.11
CA LYS A 117 -3.83 1.44 -13.04
C LYS A 117 -5.22 0.81 -13.22
N ALA A 118 -5.32 -0.51 -13.24
CA ALA A 118 -6.60 -1.21 -13.32
C ALA A 118 -7.54 -0.88 -12.13
N LEU A 119 -6.98 -0.62 -10.95
CA LEU A 119 -7.73 -0.16 -9.78
C LEU A 119 -7.99 1.35 -9.85
N LEU A 120 -7.01 2.14 -10.31
CA LEU A 120 -7.15 3.59 -10.45
C LEU A 120 -8.29 3.95 -11.40
N ASP A 121 -8.39 3.28 -12.55
CA ASP A 121 -9.45 3.52 -13.56
C ASP A 121 -10.86 3.25 -13.02
N ARG A 122 -10.96 2.52 -11.91
CA ARG A 122 -12.19 2.26 -11.15
C ARG A 122 -12.34 3.18 -9.93
N GLY A 123 -11.41 4.09 -9.69
CA GLY A 123 -11.40 4.96 -8.50
C GLY A 123 -11.10 4.23 -7.18
N LEU A 124 -10.43 3.07 -7.22
CA LEU A 124 -10.23 2.20 -6.06
C LEU A 124 -8.84 2.31 -5.42
N CYS A 125 -7.98 3.15 -5.96
CA CYS A 125 -6.66 3.43 -5.39
C CYS A 125 -6.16 4.81 -5.80
N PHE A 126 -5.02 5.19 -5.24
CA PHE A 126 -4.22 6.34 -5.68
C PHE A 126 -2.92 5.82 -6.27
N LEU A 127 -2.39 6.52 -7.27
CA LEU A 127 -1.23 6.08 -8.03
C LEU A 127 -0.37 7.27 -8.42
N LYS A 128 0.92 7.19 -8.13
CA LYS A 128 1.96 8.08 -8.64
C LYS A 128 3.23 7.30 -8.92
N ARG A 129 3.93 7.64 -9.98
CA ARG A 129 5.28 7.15 -10.22
C ARG A 129 6.26 7.78 -9.24
N GLU A 130 7.44 7.18 -9.06
CA GLU A 130 8.46 7.67 -8.12
C GLU A 130 8.84 9.13 -8.38
N GLU A 131 8.99 9.50 -9.65
CA GLU A 131 9.34 10.85 -10.10
C GLU A 131 8.21 11.89 -9.98
N GLU A 132 6.98 11.41 -9.82
CA GLU A 132 5.77 12.23 -9.69
C GLU A 132 5.32 12.36 -8.24
N LEU A 133 6.07 11.80 -7.27
CA LEU A 133 5.68 11.81 -5.86
C LEU A 133 5.52 13.24 -5.34
N ASN A 134 4.32 13.49 -4.83
CA ASN A 134 3.90 14.80 -4.34
C ASN A 134 3.20 14.61 -2.99
N GLU A 135 3.66 15.37 -1.98
CA GLU A 135 3.07 15.31 -0.63
C GLU A 135 1.63 15.79 -0.63
N GLU A 136 1.31 16.87 -1.35
CA GLU A 136 -0.04 17.43 -1.36
C GLU A 136 -1.05 16.41 -1.91
N TYR A 137 -0.72 15.74 -3.02
CA TYR A 137 -1.57 14.69 -3.57
C TYR A 137 -1.74 13.50 -2.59
N PHE A 138 -0.71 13.14 -1.83
CA PHE A 138 -0.83 12.14 -0.77
C PHE A 138 -1.76 12.60 0.35
N PHE A 139 -1.65 13.85 0.80
CA PHE A 139 -2.52 14.38 1.84
C PHE A 139 -3.96 14.59 1.35
N GLU A 140 -4.18 14.91 0.09
CA GLU A 140 -5.50 14.87 -0.55
C GLU A 140 -6.08 13.45 -0.51
N ALA A 141 -5.26 12.44 -0.85
CA ALA A 141 -5.67 11.03 -0.86
C ALA A 141 -6.11 10.55 0.52
N ILE A 142 -5.37 10.83 1.59
CA ILE A 142 -5.73 10.40 2.95
C ILE A 142 -6.93 11.18 3.54
N ASN A 143 -7.27 12.33 2.97
CA ASN A 143 -8.44 13.14 3.37
C ASN A 143 -9.67 12.90 2.47
N SER A 144 -9.54 12.02 1.45
CA SER A 144 -10.65 11.67 0.56
C SER A 144 -11.66 10.73 1.23
N ASP A 145 -12.73 10.39 0.51
CA ASP A 145 -13.72 9.40 0.95
C ASP A 145 -13.16 7.98 0.86
N ILE A 146 -12.29 7.62 1.82
CA ILE A 146 -11.70 6.28 1.92
C ILE A 146 -12.74 5.20 2.26
N HIS A 147 -13.87 5.58 2.85
CA HIS A 147 -14.94 4.63 3.21
C HIS A 147 -15.52 3.97 1.96
N LYS A 148 -15.87 4.77 0.96
CA LYS A 148 -16.36 4.27 -0.33
C LYS A 148 -15.34 3.35 -0.99
N ILE A 149 -14.07 3.78 -1.06
CA ILE A 149 -13.00 2.95 -1.63
C ILE A 149 -12.88 1.61 -0.88
N SER A 150 -12.88 1.65 0.46
CA SER A 150 -12.75 0.47 1.30
C SER A 150 -13.88 -0.56 1.06
N ILE A 151 -15.13 -0.10 0.92
CA ILE A 151 -16.26 -0.98 0.60
C ILE A 151 -16.10 -1.60 -0.79
N GLU A 152 -15.74 -0.80 -1.79
CA GLU A 152 -15.70 -1.23 -3.18
C GLU A 152 -14.50 -2.14 -3.50
N LEU A 153 -13.41 -2.07 -2.72
CA LEU A 153 -12.22 -2.91 -2.91
C LEU A 153 -12.54 -4.41 -2.86
N ILE A 154 -13.46 -4.86 -2.00
CA ILE A 154 -13.81 -6.28 -1.91
C ILE A 154 -14.43 -6.79 -3.22
N SER A 155 -15.15 -5.94 -3.94
CA SER A 155 -15.73 -6.28 -5.24
C SER A 155 -14.69 -6.51 -6.34
N SER A 156 -13.44 -6.07 -6.10
CA SER A 156 -12.32 -6.27 -7.02
C SER A 156 -11.77 -7.69 -6.97
N ILE A 157 -12.14 -8.44 -5.91
CA ILE A 157 -11.65 -9.81 -5.69
C ILE A 157 -12.69 -10.79 -6.20
N ASN A 158 -12.28 -11.59 -7.15
CA ASN A 158 -13.10 -12.75 -7.57
C ASN A 158 -12.80 -13.94 -6.66
N SER A 159 -13.65 -14.15 -5.65
CA SER A 159 -13.53 -15.28 -4.71
C SER A 159 -13.71 -16.63 -5.39
N ASN A 160 -14.29 -16.66 -6.60
CA ASN A 160 -14.57 -17.88 -7.36
C ASN A 160 -13.58 -18.10 -8.52
N ALA A 161 -12.41 -17.44 -8.50
CA ALA A 161 -11.43 -17.55 -9.59
C ALA A 161 -11.03 -19.01 -9.89
N ILE A 162 -10.86 -19.84 -8.87
CA ILE A 162 -10.53 -21.27 -9.05
C ILE A 162 -11.66 -22.00 -9.79
N SER A 163 -12.90 -21.81 -9.39
CA SER A 163 -14.06 -22.44 -10.06
C SER A 163 -14.18 -22.00 -11.51
N LEU A 164 -13.96 -20.71 -11.79
CA LEU A 164 -13.95 -20.19 -13.17
C LEU A 164 -12.84 -20.77 -14.02
N ILE A 165 -11.63 -20.93 -13.48
CA ILE A 165 -10.50 -21.55 -14.19
C ILE A 165 -10.82 -23.03 -14.49
N VAL A 166 -11.35 -23.76 -13.51
CA VAL A 166 -11.76 -25.17 -13.69
C VAL A 166 -12.83 -25.27 -14.78
N ASP A 167 -13.84 -24.42 -14.77
CA ASP A 167 -14.92 -24.40 -15.77
C ASP A 167 -14.40 -24.12 -17.18
N ILE A 168 -13.42 -23.21 -17.33
CA ILE A 168 -12.77 -22.92 -18.61
C ILE A 168 -12.02 -24.17 -19.10
N ILE A 169 -11.17 -24.78 -18.26
CA ILE A 169 -10.39 -25.96 -18.62
C ILE A 169 -11.31 -27.12 -19.03
N LEU A 170 -12.43 -27.32 -18.33
CA LEU A 170 -13.37 -28.40 -18.63
C LEU A 170 -14.20 -28.15 -19.90
N LYS A 171 -14.40 -26.89 -20.29
CA LYS A 171 -15.10 -26.53 -21.54
C LYS A 171 -14.21 -26.71 -22.77
N ASP A 172 -12.92 -26.40 -22.66
CA ASP A 172 -11.98 -26.53 -23.76
C ASP A 172 -11.58 -28.00 -24.06
N ASN A 173 -11.96 -28.94 -23.19
CA ASN A 173 -11.73 -30.38 -23.37
C ASN A 173 -12.97 -31.15 -23.90
N LYS A 174 -13.96 -30.45 -24.41
CA LYS A 174 -15.11 -31.01 -25.12
C LYS A 174 -15.12 -30.60 -26.60
#